data_68adc8fadcb2097619e05781d0e1a9d7
#
_entry.id   68adc8fadcb2097619e05781d0e1a9d7
#
_cell.length_a   1.000
_cell.length_b   1.000
_cell.length_c   1.000
_cell.angle_alpha   90.00
_cell.angle_beta   90.00
_cell.angle_gamma   90.00
#
_symmetry.space_group_name_H-M   'P 1'
#
loop_
_entity.id
_entity.type
_entity.pdbx_description
1 polymer ?
#
loop_
_entity_poly.entity_id
_entity_poly.type
_entity_poly.pdbx_seq_one_letter_code
_entity_poly.pdbx_strand_id
1 'polypeptide(L)'
;MARASKRANSKKSGGRNAASRRLPPVCVVEVTGVSEDGDILARQVGGNDDGKPPRIVISDKKRPGQPGRSGRKGRGAGAPTGGPALGPGDRALVRLTQQRGGYRAEIMRRLDDGPTTMLGVYDGKGRIRPTGKSDRHELLVDPADDGGAAAGELVVAEIANRRRAGPLEAHIVETLGLEPGSRAYSQIAIHSHGLPSVFSNAALAEADAAIAVPVNQRADLRQIPLVTIDGADARDFDDAVWAEPVRHETGQGWNLIIAIADVAAYVTPGSALDGDAALRGNSVYFTDRVVPMLPEALSNGWCSLKPDEDRACLAVHIRID
;
A
#
# COMPACT_ATOMS: atom_id res chain seq x y z
N MET A 1 -12.83 -61.79 43.03
CA MET A 1 -13.88 -60.80 43.13
C MET A 1 -13.28 -59.54 43.73
N ALA A 2 -12.97 -58.53 42.93
CA ALA A 2 -12.61 -57.22 43.41
C ALA A 2 -12.90 -56.22 42.30
N ARG A 3 -13.89 -55.30 42.49
CA ARG A 3 -14.29 -54.22 41.63
C ARG A 3 -13.30 -53.07 41.77
N ALA A 4 -12.64 -52.68 40.72
CA ALA A 4 -11.86 -51.44 40.63
C ALA A 4 -12.70 -50.33 39.97
N SER A 5 -13.01 -49.31 40.77
CA SER A 5 -13.66 -48.08 40.41
C SER A 5 -12.68 -47.15 39.65
N LYS A 6 -12.95 -46.81 38.39
CA LYS A 6 -12.23 -45.77 37.65
C LYS A 6 -12.89 -44.43 37.88
N ARG A 7 -12.23 -43.57 38.64
CA ARG A 7 -12.56 -42.14 38.71
C ARG A 7 -12.17 -41.45 37.39
N ALA A 8 -13.15 -40.89 36.71
CA ALA A 8 -12.94 -40.01 35.57
C ALA A 8 -12.48 -38.63 36.07
N ASN A 9 -11.29 -38.25 35.65
CA ASN A 9 -10.73 -36.93 35.94
C ASN A 9 -11.11 -35.98 34.78
N SER A 10 -12.13 -35.15 34.98
CA SER A 10 -12.54 -34.10 34.03
C SER A 10 -11.52 -32.95 34.06
N LYS A 11 -10.62 -32.92 33.10
CA LYS A 11 -9.79 -31.72 32.85
C LYS A 11 -10.68 -30.60 32.29
N LYS A 12 -10.92 -29.60 33.11
CA LYS A 12 -11.42 -28.28 32.66
C LYS A 12 -10.46 -27.72 31.61
N SER A 13 -10.93 -27.60 30.39
CA SER A 13 -10.26 -26.81 29.34
C SER A 13 -10.31 -25.36 29.75
N GLY A 14 -9.18 -24.81 30.22
CA GLY A 14 -9.00 -23.41 30.48
C GLY A 14 -9.15 -22.62 29.17
N GLY A 15 -10.05 -21.65 29.17
CA GLY A 15 -10.23 -20.71 28.10
C GLY A 15 -8.91 -20.01 27.79
N ARG A 16 -8.45 -20.11 26.55
CA ARG A 16 -7.36 -19.30 26.05
C ARG A 16 -7.84 -17.85 26.03
N ASN A 17 -7.41 -17.06 27.01
CA ASN A 17 -7.47 -15.61 26.95
C ASN A 17 -6.83 -15.19 25.62
N ALA A 18 -7.61 -14.57 24.76
CA ALA A 18 -7.12 -13.84 23.60
C ALA A 18 -6.25 -12.69 24.14
N ALA A 19 -4.95 -12.93 24.24
CA ALA A 19 -3.98 -11.90 24.54
C ALA A 19 -4.12 -10.82 23.45
N SER A 20 -4.57 -9.63 23.82
CA SER A 20 -4.61 -8.48 22.94
C SER A 20 -3.22 -8.32 22.33
N ARG A 21 -3.09 -8.57 21.02
CA ARG A 21 -1.82 -8.43 20.30
C ARG A 21 -1.33 -7.00 20.50
N ARG A 22 -0.19 -6.86 21.17
CA ARG A 22 0.46 -5.57 21.33
C ARG A 22 0.84 -5.05 19.95
N LEU A 23 0.50 -3.78 19.68
CA LEU A 23 0.95 -3.12 18.47
C LEU A 23 2.48 -2.96 18.48
N PRO A 24 3.13 -3.00 17.29
CA PRO A 24 4.57 -2.74 17.20
C PRO A 24 4.88 -1.31 17.70
N PRO A 25 6.07 -1.10 18.29
CA PRO A 25 6.43 0.20 18.88
C PRO A 25 6.53 1.33 17.83
N VAL A 26 6.69 0.98 16.57
CA VAL A 26 6.65 1.90 15.42
C VAL A 26 5.75 1.28 14.37
N CYS A 27 4.76 2.03 13.91
CA CYS A 27 3.86 1.59 12.84
C CYS A 27 3.27 2.79 12.09
N VAL A 28 2.67 2.49 10.94
CA VAL A 28 1.88 3.45 10.19
C VAL A 28 0.46 3.49 10.76
N VAL A 29 -0.04 4.69 11.00
CA VAL A 29 -1.41 4.93 11.42
C VAL A 29 -2.11 5.86 10.46
N GLU A 30 -3.42 5.70 10.34
CA GLU A 30 -4.32 6.56 9.59
C GLU A 30 -5.23 7.30 10.56
N VAL A 31 -5.39 8.59 10.39
CA VAL A 31 -6.28 9.42 11.21
C VAL A 31 -7.72 9.08 10.90
N THR A 32 -8.51 8.75 11.92
CA THR A 32 -9.93 8.39 11.79
C THR A 32 -10.87 9.50 12.22
N GLY A 33 -10.37 10.52 12.91
CA GLY A 33 -11.19 11.64 13.38
C GLY A 33 -10.57 12.38 14.54
N VAL A 34 -11.36 13.24 15.15
CA VAL A 34 -11.01 14.02 16.35
C VAL A 34 -11.99 13.70 17.45
N SER A 35 -11.51 13.49 18.68
CA SER A 35 -12.37 13.28 19.85
C SER A 35 -13.02 14.60 20.29
N GLU A 36 -14.04 14.51 21.18
CA GLU A 36 -14.67 15.69 21.80
C GLU A 36 -13.66 16.57 22.55
N ASP A 37 -12.59 15.98 23.07
CA ASP A 37 -11.49 16.67 23.75
C ASP A 37 -10.44 17.29 22.79
N GLY A 38 -10.64 17.15 21.47
CA GLY A 38 -9.73 17.67 20.44
C GLY A 38 -8.49 16.83 20.19
N ASP A 39 -8.42 15.61 20.71
CA ASP A 39 -7.35 14.67 20.42
C ASP A 39 -7.57 13.99 19.06
N ILE A 40 -6.51 13.86 18.26
CA ILE A 40 -6.56 13.16 16.98
C ILE A 40 -6.59 11.64 17.22
N LEU A 41 -7.66 11.00 16.73
CA LEU A 41 -7.83 9.56 16.78
C LEU A 41 -7.27 8.91 15.52
N ALA A 42 -6.61 7.77 15.67
CA ALA A 42 -6.03 7.03 14.57
C ALA A 42 -6.20 5.51 14.73
N ARG A 43 -6.07 4.79 13.62
CA ARG A 43 -6.01 3.32 13.60
C ARG A 43 -4.71 2.86 12.93
N GLN A 44 -4.24 1.66 13.25
CA GLN A 44 -3.10 1.07 12.56
C GLN A 44 -3.50 0.70 11.11
N VAL A 45 -2.65 1.02 10.14
CA VAL A 45 -2.81 0.59 8.75
C VAL A 45 -2.31 -0.86 8.63
N GLY A 46 -3.10 -1.74 7.98
CA GLY A 46 -2.71 -3.14 7.75
C GLY A 46 -2.83 -4.08 8.96
N GLY A 47 -3.52 -3.67 10.03
CA GLY A 47 -3.86 -4.55 11.15
C GLY A 47 -5.03 -5.47 10.79
N ASN A 48 -4.96 -6.76 11.18
CA ASN A 48 -6.10 -7.68 11.06
C ASN A 48 -7.24 -7.20 11.95
N ASP A 49 -8.42 -7.00 11.38
CA ASP A 49 -9.63 -6.48 12.02
C ASP A 49 -10.42 -7.54 12.82
N ASP A 50 -9.77 -8.60 13.33
CA ASP A 50 -10.44 -9.68 14.10
C ASP A 50 -10.83 -9.26 15.54
N GLY A 51 -11.06 -7.99 15.79
CA GLY A 51 -11.49 -7.48 17.09
C GLY A 51 -11.64 -5.96 17.11
N LYS A 52 -12.14 -5.41 18.24
CA LYS A 52 -12.21 -3.96 18.43
C LYS A 52 -10.78 -3.38 18.37
N PRO A 53 -10.47 -2.52 17.38
CA PRO A 53 -9.12 -1.98 17.23
C PRO A 53 -8.73 -1.17 18.48
N PRO A 54 -7.48 -1.26 18.94
CA PRO A 54 -7.03 -0.49 20.09
C PRO A 54 -7.09 1.01 19.76
N ARG A 55 -7.55 1.81 20.74
CA ARG A 55 -7.59 3.27 20.60
C ARG A 55 -6.18 3.81 20.51
N ILE A 56 -5.87 4.52 19.41
CA ILE A 56 -4.61 5.23 19.22
C ILE A 56 -4.92 6.73 19.22
N VAL A 57 -4.23 7.48 20.07
CA VAL A 57 -4.38 8.93 20.19
C VAL A 57 -3.09 9.60 19.79
N ILE A 58 -3.12 10.45 18.77
CA ILE A 58 -1.99 11.27 18.35
C ILE A 58 -2.04 12.58 19.13
N SER A 59 -0.99 12.87 19.87
CA SER A 59 -0.90 14.09 20.67
C SER A 59 0.12 15.05 20.08
N ASP A 60 -0.33 16.19 19.66
CA ASP A 60 0.51 17.28 19.13
C ASP A 60 1.02 18.22 20.24
N LYS A 61 0.68 17.96 21.50
CA LYS A 61 1.04 18.81 22.63
C LYS A 61 2.41 18.43 23.20
N LYS A 62 3.42 19.26 22.97
CA LYS A 62 4.56 19.37 23.91
C LYS A 62 3.97 19.69 25.28
N ARG A 63 4.24 18.84 26.29
CA ARG A 63 3.89 19.14 27.69
C ARG A 63 4.51 20.48 28.09
N PRO A 64 3.75 21.47 28.57
CA PRO A 64 4.33 22.57 29.32
C PRO A 64 4.79 22.03 30.69
N GLY A 65 6.08 22.10 30.99
CA GLY A 65 6.62 21.88 32.33
C GLY A 65 7.52 20.66 32.51
N GLN A 66 8.71 20.65 31.87
CA GLN A 66 9.94 20.13 32.48
C GLN A 66 11.03 21.20 32.35
N PRO A 67 11.66 21.63 33.48
CA PRO A 67 12.76 22.58 33.40
C PRO A 67 13.99 21.92 32.77
N GLY A 68 14.52 22.57 31.72
CA GLY A 68 15.66 22.12 30.98
C GLY A 68 16.90 21.97 31.83
N ARG A 69 17.52 20.79 31.83
CA ARG A 69 18.93 20.64 32.17
C ARG A 69 19.74 21.19 30.99
N SER A 70 20.33 22.35 31.23
CA SER A 70 21.35 22.97 30.38
C SER A 70 22.57 22.05 30.28
N GLY A 71 23.00 21.72 29.07
CA GLY A 71 24.30 21.11 28.87
C GLY A 71 24.46 20.36 27.55
N ARG A 72 25.20 20.99 26.66
CA ARG A 72 25.87 20.55 25.44
C ARG A 72 25.16 20.79 24.10
N LYS A 73 25.73 21.81 23.43
CA LYS A 73 25.57 22.07 21.99
C LYS A 73 26.04 20.85 21.19
N GLY A 74 25.07 20.17 20.55
CA GLY A 74 25.28 19.24 19.45
C GLY A 74 24.47 19.75 18.27
N ARG A 75 25.15 20.15 17.18
CA ARG A 75 24.53 20.51 15.90
C ARG A 75 23.88 19.25 15.33
N GLY A 76 22.56 19.18 15.38
CA GLY A 76 21.72 18.28 14.63
C GLY A 76 20.49 19.07 14.22
N ALA A 77 20.39 19.39 12.93
CA ALA A 77 19.27 20.13 12.37
C ALA A 77 18.00 19.28 12.51
N GLY A 78 17.24 19.55 13.57
CA GLY A 78 15.85 19.11 13.68
C GLY A 78 15.02 19.99 12.75
N ALA A 79 14.48 19.43 11.69
CA ALA A 79 13.53 20.11 10.82
C ALA A 79 12.33 20.61 11.65
N PRO A 80 11.79 21.81 11.38
CA PRO A 80 10.65 22.34 12.09
C PRO A 80 9.41 21.50 11.75
N THR A 81 8.79 20.88 12.74
CA THR A 81 7.52 20.14 12.64
C THR A 81 6.33 21.11 12.54
N GLY A 82 6.35 22.03 11.60
CA GLY A 82 5.34 23.06 11.36
C GLY A 82 4.59 22.81 10.05
N GLY A 83 4.04 21.62 9.85
CA GLY A 83 3.08 21.37 8.76
C GLY A 83 1.63 21.53 9.23
N PRO A 84 0.65 21.61 8.33
CA PRO A 84 -0.77 21.65 8.66
C PRO A 84 -1.12 20.47 9.57
N ALA A 85 -2.15 20.61 10.41
CA ALA A 85 -2.57 19.54 11.31
C ALA A 85 -3.07 18.35 10.52
N LEU A 86 -2.83 17.13 11.07
CA LEU A 86 -3.37 15.90 10.52
C LEU A 86 -4.89 15.93 10.55
N GLY A 87 -5.52 15.63 9.41
CA GLY A 87 -6.95 15.46 9.25
C GLY A 87 -7.34 13.99 9.06
N PRO A 88 -8.67 13.67 9.07
CA PRO A 88 -9.15 12.33 8.76
C PRO A 88 -8.62 11.83 7.41
N GLY A 89 -8.12 10.59 7.38
CA GLY A 89 -7.49 9.97 6.22
C GLY A 89 -5.98 10.20 6.09
N ASP A 90 -5.40 11.16 6.81
CA ASP A 90 -3.95 11.36 6.78
C ASP A 90 -3.21 10.18 7.42
N ARG A 91 -2.07 9.84 6.83
CA ARG A 91 -1.22 8.77 7.33
C ARG A 91 0.05 9.33 7.95
N ALA A 92 0.50 8.68 9.00
CA ALA A 92 1.75 9.03 9.67
C ALA A 92 2.47 7.79 10.16
N LEU A 93 3.79 7.78 10.02
CA LEU A 93 4.65 6.88 10.77
C LEU A 93 4.76 7.41 12.19
N VAL A 94 4.36 6.60 13.16
CA VAL A 94 4.31 7.02 14.56
C VAL A 94 5.06 6.06 15.46
N ARG A 95 5.57 6.59 16.56
CA ARG A 95 6.04 5.79 17.68
C ARG A 95 4.92 5.65 18.70
N LEU A 96 4.59 4.41 19.03
CA LEU A 96 3.54 4.08 19.98
C LEU A 96 4.08 3.90 21.39
N THR A 97 3.41 4.50 22.35
CA THR A 97 3.62 4.27 23.78
C THR A 97 2.32 3.73 24.37
N GLN A 98 2.39 2.56 24.99
CA GLN A 98 1.21 1.95 25.62
C GLN A 98 0.74 2.77 26.81
N GLN A 99 -0.58 3.00 26.89
CA GLN A 99 -1.26 3.68 28.01
C GLN A 99 -2.45 2.86 28.52
N ARG A 100 -3.04 3.23 29.67
CA ARG A 100 -4.29 2.62 30.13
C ARG A 100 -5.40 2.90 29.11
N GLY A 101 -5.90 1.83 28.46
CA GLY A 101 -7.00 1.92 27.49
C GLY A 101 -6.63 2.15 26.04
N GLY A 102 -5.31 2.07 25.66
CA GLY A 102 -4.88 2.20 24.26
C GLY A 102 -3.43 2.58 24.10
N TYR A 103 -3.16 3.36 23.08
CA TYR A 103 -1.81 3.82 22.74
C TYR A 103 -1.78 5.33 22.53
N ARG A 104 -0.68 5.96 22.95
CA ARG A 104 -0.32 7.32 22.56
C ARG A 104 0.67 7.24 21.42
N ALA A 105 0.43 8.00 20.37
CA ALA A 105 1.26 8.08 19.19
C ALA A 105 2.00 9.41 19.13
N GLU A 106 3.30 9.34 18.87
CA GLU A 106 4.16 10.50 18.56
C GLU A 106 4.54 10.42 17.08
N ILE A 107 4.29 11.49 16.33
CA ILE A 107 4.57 11.55 14.89
C ILE A 107 6.09 11.59 14.69
N MET A 108 6.60 10.58 13.99
CA MET A 108 8.00 10.53 13.53
C MET A 108 8.14 11.14 12.13
N ARG A 109 7.20 10.81 11.25
CA ARG A 109 7.13 11.32 9.87
C ARG A 109 5.67 11.31 9.42
N ARG A 110 5.24 12.36 8.76
CA ARG A 110 3.98 12.34 8.00
C ARG A 110 4.26 11.54 6.74
N LEU A 111 3.40 10.59 6.46
CA LEU A 111 3.35 9.91 5.18
C LEU A 111 2.32 10.70 4.38
N ASP A 112 2.64 10.94 3.12
CA ASP A 112 1.88 11.82 2.24
C ASP A 112 0.37 11.64 2.41
N ASP A 113 -0.35 12.73 2.19
CA ASP A 113 -1.78 12.89 2.41
C ASP A 113 -2.54 11.59 2.11
N GLY A 114 -3.42 11.17 3.04
CA GLY A 114 -4.31 10.04 2.81
C GLY A 114 -5.06 10.17 1.49
N PRO A 115 -5.87 9.21 1.06
CA PRO A 115 -6.45 9.23 -0.28
C PRO A 115 -7.08 10.60 -0.54
N THR A 116 -6.52 11.30 -1.52
CA THR A 116 -7.05 12.58 -1.98
C THR A 116 -8.41 12.40 -2.63
N THR A 117 -8.75 11.16 -2.97
CA THR A 117 -10.00 10.79 -3.65
C THR A 117 -10.89 9.95 -2.75
N MET A 118 -12.20 10.15 -2.86
CA MET A 118 -13.24 9.44 -2.13
C MET A 118 -14.34 8.98 -3.10
N LEU A 119 -14.83 7.76 -2.87
CA LEU A 119 -15.96 7.22 -3.61
C LEU A 119 -17.25 7.48 -2.84
N GLY A 120 -18.28 7.97 -3.52
CA GLY A 120 -19.58 8.25 -2.91
C GLY A 120 -20.70 8.37 -3.92
N VAL A 121 -21.91 8.48 -3.41
CA VAL A 121 -23.12 8.75 -4.21
C VAL A 121 -23.43 10.24 -4.15
N TYR A 122 -23.52 10.88 -5.33
CA TYR A 122 -23.87 12.27 -5.45
C TYR A 122 -25.37 12.48 -5.32
N ASP A 123 -25.83 13.42 -4.54
CA ASP A 123 -27.24 13.68 -4.27
C ASP A 123 -27.92 14.65 -5.26
N GLY A 124 -27.15 15.16 -6.23
CA GLY A 124 -27.61 16.18 -7.19
C GLY A 124 -27.81 17.58 -6.59
N LYS A 125 -27.41 17.80 -5.33
CA LYS A 125 -27.57 19.04 -4.58
C LYS A 125 -26.27 19.54 -3.93
N GLY A 126 -25.14 19.09 -4.49
CA GLY A 126 -23.82 19.49 -3.99
C GLY A 126 -23.32 18.69 -2.80
N ARG A 127 -23.82 17.44 -2.59
CA ARG A 127 -23.32 16.55 -1.54
C ARG A 127 -23.00 15.19 -2.07
N ILE A 128 -21.92 14.62 -1.58
CA ILE A 128 -21.54 13.23 -1.84
C ILE A 128 -21.59 12.47 -0.52
N ARG A 129 -22.32 11.36 -0.51
CA ARG A 129 -22.36 10.41 0.59
C ARG A 129 -21.36 9.30 0.34
N PRO A 130 -20.33 9.14 1.19
CA PRO A 130 -19.35 8.09 1.05
C PRO A 130 -19.99 6.69 1.03
N THR A 131 -19.44 5.78 0.22
CA THR A 131 -19.84 4.37 0.22
C THR A 131 -19.09 3.54 1.25
N GLY A 132 -17.95 4.01 1.75
CA GLY A 132 -17.13 3.33 2.75
C GLY A 132 -17.75 3.38 4.14
N LYS A 133 -17.79 2.23 4.85
CA LYS A 133 -18.30 2.16 6.23
C LYS A 133 -17.50 3.01 7.24
N SER A 134 -16.26 3.33 6.92
CA SER A 134 -15.36 4.15 7.75
C SER A 134 -15.50 5.64 7.51
N ASP A 135 -16.05 6.04 6.36
CA ASP A 135 -16.12 7.44 5.94
C ASP A 135 -17.49 8.01 6.34
N ARG A 136 -17.52 8.70 7.45
CA ARG A 136 -18.79 9.25 8.03
C ARG A 136 -19.06 10.69 7.62
N HIS A 137 -18.16 11.35 6.90
CA HIS A 137 -18.29 12.76 6.57
C HIS A 137 -18.78 12.91 5.14
N GLU A 138 -19.94 13.55 4.97
CA GLU A 138 -20.40 14.00 3.65
C GLU A 138 -19.41 15.01 3.08
N LEU A 139 -19.15 14.93 1.77
CA LEU A 139 -18.38 15.91 1.06
C LEU A 139 -19.31 16.98 0.47
N LEU A 140 -18.87 18.21 0.47
CA LEU A 140 -19.53 19.30 -0.26
C LEU A 140 -18.86 19.51 -1.61
N VAL A 141 -19.67 19.61 -2.63
CA VAL A 141 -19.22 19.88 -4.01
C VAL A 141 -19.90 21.17 -4.49
N ASP A 142 -19.09 22.10 -4.97
CA ASP A 142 -19.64 23.28 -5.64
C ASP A 142 -20.33 22.85 -6.94
N PRO A 143 -21.48 23.43 -7.32
CA PRO A 143 -22.13 23.12 -8.59
C PRO A 143 -21.25 23.32 -9.82
N ALA A 144 -20.20 24.15 -9.73
CA ALA A 144 -19.23 24.33 -10.80
C ALA A 144 -18.24 23.16 -10.90
N ASP A 145 -18.10 22.36 -9.84
CA ASP A 145 -17.14 21.26 -9.69
C ASP A 145 -17.81 19.89 -9.65
N ASP A 146 -19.11 19.79 -9.99
CA ASP A 146 -19.91 18.55 -9.95
C ASP A 146 -19.64 17.59 -11.12
N GLY A 147 -18.81 18.02 -12.10
CA GLY A 147 -18.46 17.19 -13.25
C GLY A 147 -19.65 16.79 -14.11
N GLY A 148 -20.82 17.43 -13.97
CA GLY A 148 -22.05 17.09 -14.66
C GLY A 148 -22.73 15.82 -14.12
N ALA A 149 -22.41 15.37 -12.89
CA ALA A 149 -22.98 14.21 -12.27
C ALA A 149 -24.47 14.37 -11.97
N ALA A 150 -25.27 13.33 -12.27
CA ALA A 150 -26.68 13.31 -11.92
C ALA A 150 -26.93 12.78 -10.50
N ALA A 151 -28.10 13.13 -9.94
CA ALA A 151 -28.49 12.63 -8.62
C ALA A 151 -28.55 11.11 -8.59
N GLY A 152 -27.92 10.50 -7.60
CA GLY A 152 -27.86 9.03 -7.43
C GLY A 152 -26.66 8.38 -8.10
N GLU A 153 -25.89 9.10 -8.89
CA GLU A 153 -24.70 8.54 -9.52
C GLU A 153 -23.59 8.28 -8.51
N LEU A 154 -22.90 7.15 -8.74
CA LEU A 154 -21.67 6.84 -8.07
C LEU A 154 -20.55 7.69 -8.68
N VAL A 155 -19.78 8.38 -7.84
CA VAL A 155 -18.75 9.33 -8.27
C VAL A 155 -17.45 9.12 -7.49
N VAL A 156 -16.34 9.44 -8.14
CA VAL A 156 -15.04 9.62 -7.50
C VAL A 156 -14.83 11.11 -7.32
N ALA A 157 -14.62 11.54 -6.09
CA ALA A 157 -14.38 12.93 -5.76
C ALA A 157 -12.99 13.12 -5.15
N GLU A 158 -12.27 14.15 -5.59
CA GLU A 158 -11.02 14.57 -4.98
C GLU A 158 -11.28 15.65 -3.93
N ILE A 159 -10.69 15.47 -2.75
CA ILE A 159 -10.86 16.38 -1.61
C ILE A 159 -9.99 17.62 -1.87
N ALA A 160 -10.64 18.77 -2.11
CA ALA A 160 -9.97 20.03 -2.44
C ALA A 160 -9.39 20.73 -1.20
N ASN A 161 -10.06 20.61 -0.05
CA ASN A 161 -9.66 21.33 1.15
C ASN A 161 -9.93 20.55 2.43
N ARG A 162 -8.86 20.25 3.17
CA ARG A 162 -8.92 19.59 4.47
C ARG A 162 -8.82 20.61 5.60
N ARG A 163 -9.88 21.38 5.82
CA ARG A 163 -9.93 22.32 6.94
C ARG A 163 -10.13 21.57 8.26
N ARG A 164 -9.54 22.09 9.34
CA ARG A 164 -9.65 21.53 10.70
C ARG A 164 -11.09 21.49 11.25
N ALA A 165 -11.98 22.32 10.74
CA ALA A 165 -13.38 22.40 11.14
C ALA A 165 -14.24 22.76 9.93
N GLY A 166 -15.32 22.02 9.73
CA GLY A 166 -16.26 22.21 8.64
C GLY A 166 -16.38 20.97 7.77
N PRO A 167 -17.36 20.95 6.87
CA PRO A 167 -17.49 19.89 5.87
C PRO A 167 -16.28 19.91 4.92
N LEU A 168 -15.90 18.73 4.44
CA LEU A 168 -14.84 18.58 3.45
C LEU A 168 -15.36 19.06 2.11
N GLU A 169 -14.63 19.95 1.46
CA GLU A 169 -14.90 20.40 0.10
C GLU A 169 -14.19 19.46 -0.89
N ALA A 170 -14.89 19.09 -1.96
CA ALA A 170 -14.38 18.19 -2.98
C ALA A 170 -14.88 18.59 -4.37
N HIS A 171 -14.19 18.13 -5.41
CA HIS A 171 -14.64 18.18 -6.78
C HIS A 171 -14.76 16.78 -7.37
N ILE A 172 -15.77 16.56 -8.23
CA ILE A 172 -15.98 15.26 -8.88
C ILE A 172 -14.98 15.13 -10.03
N VAL A 173 -14.13 14.10 -9.96
CA VAL A 173 -13.13 13.82 -11.01
C VAL A 173 -13.57 12.74 -11.98
N GLU A 174 -14.51 11.87 -11.57
CA GLU A 174 -15.03 10.78 -12.40
C GLU A 174 -16.46 10.43 -11.99
N THR A 175 -17.35 10.24 -12.99
CA THR A 175 -18.68 9.69 -12.81
C THR A 175 -18.70 8.23 -13.24
N LEU A 176 -19.22 7.35 -12.37
CA LEU A 176 -19.26 5.90 -12.61
C LEU A 176 -20.66 5.42 -12.99
N GLY A 177 -21.63 6.33 -13.02
CA GLY A 177 -23.02 6.09 -13.45
C GLY A 177 -23.95 5.57 -12.34
N LEU A 178 -25.22 5.39 -12.71
CA LEU A 178 -26.28 4.88 -11.82
C LEU A 178 -26.20 3.37 -11.61
N GLU A 179 -25.79 2.64 -12.64
CA GLU A 179 -25.55 1.20 -12.59
C GLU A 179 -24.05 0.94 -12.69
N PRO A 180 -23.39 0.59 -11.58
CA PRO A 180 -21.96 0.37 -11.59
C PRO A 180 -21.59 -0.85 -12.42
N GLY A 181 -20.91 -0.65 -13.56
CA GLY A 181 -20.27 -1.72 -14.33
C GLY A 181 -19.01 -2.27 -13.64
N SER A 182 -18.32 -3.22 -14.28
CA SER A 182 -17.09 -3.85 -13.74
C SER A 182 -16.06 -2.83 -13.29
N ARG A 183 -15.91 -1.72 -14.03
CA ARG A 183 -15.00 -0.61 -13.72
C ARG A 183 -15.30 0.03 -12.36
N ALA A 184 -16.56 0.21 -12.02
CA ALA A 184 -16.94 0.79 -10.73
C ALA A 184 -16.63 -0.15 -9.56
N TYR A 185 -16.80 -1.46 -9.72
CA TYR A 185 -16.43 -2.44 -8.68
C TYR A 185 -14.92 -2.41 -8.39
N SER A 186 -14.09 -2.31 -9.43
CA SER A 186 -12.64 -2.17 -9.25
C SER A 186 -12.29 -0.86 -8.55
N GLN A 187 -12.92 0.26 -8.89
CA GLN A 187 -12.73 1.52 -8.20
C GLN A 187 -13.17 1.46 -6.74
N ILE A 188 -14.33 0.86 -6.46
CA ILE A 188 -14.80 0.64 -5.08
C ILE A 188 -13.76 -0.17 -4.28
N ALA A 189 -13.22 -1.24 -4.87
CA ALA A 189 -12.23 -2.06 -4.21
C ALA A 189 -10.92 -1.30 -3.96
N ILE A 190 -10.43 -0.57 -4.96
CA ILE A 190 -9.22 0.28 -4.84
C ILE A 190 -9.37 1.25 -3.66
N HIS A 191 -10.48 1.98 -3.60
CA HIS A 191 -10.72 2.96 -2.53
C HIS A 191 -10.97 2.28 -1.18
N SER A 192 -11.78 1.21 -1.13
CA SER A 192 -12.13 0.54 0.13
C SER A 192 -10.93 -0.11 0.80
N HIS A 193 -9.97 -0.58 0.01
CA HIS A 193 -8.74 -1.19 0.50
C HIS A 193 -7.58 -0.19 0.58
N GLY A 194 -7.78 1.06 0.19
CA GLY A 194 -6.73 2.09 0.21
C GLY A 194 -5.54 1.72 -0.68
N LEU A 195 -5.81 1.10 -1.84
CA LEU A 195 -4.75 0.73 -2.77
C LEU A 195 -4.17 1.99 -3.43
N PRO A 196 -2.84 2.17 -3.41
CA PRO A 196 -2.22 3.32 -4.06
C PRO A 196 -2.29 3.14 -5.59
N SER A 197 -3.24 3.82 -6.23
CA SER A 197 -3.50 3.71 -7.67
C SER A 197 -2.76 4.75 -8.53
N VAL A 198 -2.26 5.83 -7.92
CA VAL A 198 -1.53 6.91 -8.59
C VAL A 198 -0.06 6.85 -8.18
N PHE A 199 0.85 6.95 -9.14
CA PHE A 199 2.28 7.08 -8.87
C PHE A 199 2.64 8.53 -8.54
N SER A 200 3.69 8.71 -7.73
CA SER A 200 4.25 10.04 -7.52
C SER A 200 4.87 10.58 -8.84
N ASN A 201 4.80 11.89 -9.03
CA ASN A 201 5.42 12.52 -10.22
C ASN A 201 6.92 12.23 -10.30
N ALA A 202 7.60 12.08 -9.16
CA ALA A 202 9.01 11.76 -9.10
C ALA A 202 9.28 10.34 -9.60
N ALA A 203 8.46 9.34 -9.20
CA ALA A 203 8.58 7.97 -9.69
C ALA A 203 8.28 7.85 -11.19
N LEU A 204 7.28 8.58 -11.69
CA LEU A 204 7.00 8.64 -13.13
C LEU A 204 8.18 9.23 -13.90
N ALA A 205 8.75 10.35 -13.42
CA ALA A 205 9.91 10.97 -14.06
C ALA A 205 11.16 10.05 -14.07
N GLU A 206 11.40 9.30 -12.98
CA GLU A 206 12.47 8.30 -12.93
C GLU A 206 12.22 7.15 -13.93
N ALA A 207 10.98 6.67 -14.04
CA ALA A 207 10.61 5.63 -14.99
C ALA A 207 10.75 6.07 -16.45
N ASP A 208 10.33 7.29 -16.76
CA ASP A 208 10.41 7.86 -18.11
C ASP A 208 11.87 8.16 -18.53
N ALA A 209 12.74 8.44 -17.55
CA ALA A 209 14.18 8.64 -17.80
C ALA A 209 14.96 7.35 -17.93
N ALA A 210 14.36 6.17 -17.73
CA ALA A 210 15.03 4.89 -17.81
C ALA A 210 15.54 4.62 -19.24
N ILE A 211 16.76 4.08 -19.32
CA ILE A 211 17.42 3.71 -20.58
C ILE A 211 17.92 2.26 -20.50
N ALA A 212 18.27 1.70 -21.65
CA ALA A 212 18.82 0.36 -21.72
C ALA A 212 20.04 0.19 -20.80
N VAL A 213 20.06 -0.88 -20.03
CA VAL A 213 21.21 -1.22 -19.17
C VAL A 213 22.40 -1.63 -20.04
N PRO A 214 23.62 -1.10 -19.77
CA PRO A 214 24.80 -1.48 -20.52
C PRO A 214 25.09 -2.98 -20.46
N VAL A 215 25.35 -3.60 -21.62
CA VAL A 215 25.55 -5.06 -21.73
C VAL A 215 26.98 -5.51 -21.49
N ASN A 216 27.97 -4.60 -21.49
CA ASN A 216 29.41 -4.87 -21.52
C ASN A 216 29.99 -5.59 -20.29
N GLN A 217 29.21 -5.72 -19.22
CA GLN A 217 29.62 -6.42 -17.99
C GLN A 217 28.66 -7.57 -17.61
N ARG A 218 27.86 -8.03 -18.58
CA ARG A 218 26.83 -9.06 -18.37
C ARG A 218 27.15 -10.30 -19.23
N ALA A 219 26.75 -11.47 -18.73
CA ALA A 219 26.78 -12.67 -19.53
C ALA A 219 25.76 -12.57 -20.68
N ASP A 220 26.17 -13.00 -21.87
CA ASP A 220 25.31 -13.00 -23.05
C ASP A 220 24.50 -14.30 -23.11
N LEU A 221 23.21 -14.22 -22.92
CA LEU A 221 22.26 -15.34 -22.99
C LEU A 221 21.40 -15.34 -24.26
N ARG A 222 21.63 -14.43 -25.20
CA ARG A 222 20.80 -14.23 -26.39
C ARG A 222 20.76 -15.43 -27.35
N GLN A 223 21.72 -16.33 -27.24
CA GLN A 223 21.75 -17.57 -28.03
C GLN A 223 20.99 -18.73 -27.39
N ILE A 224 20.48 -18.54 -26.15
CA ILE A 224 19.70 -19.55 -25.44
C ILE A 224 18.23 -19.28 -25.75
N PRO A 225 17.47 -20.29 -26.25
CA PRO A 225 16.09 -20.12 -26.63
C PRO A 225 15.20 -20.09 -25.36
N LEU A 226 15.35 -19.03 -24.56
CA LEU A 226 14.49 -18.77 -23.41
C LEU A 226 13.06 -18.48 -23.88
N VAL A 227 12.07 -18.96 -23.13
CA VAL A 227 10.64 -18.72 -23.38
C VAL A 227 9.96 -18.19 -22.13
N THR A 228 8.99 -17.30 -22.31
CA THR A 228 8.06 -16.89 -21.24
C THR A 228 6.79 -17.74 -21.32
N ILE A 229 6.13 -17.98 -20.19
CA ILE A 229 4.91 -18.82 -20.11
C ILE A 229 3.85 -18.01 -19.38
N ASP A 230 3.18 -17.14 -20.11
CA ASP A 230 2.24 -16.16 -19.60
C ASP A 230 0.88 -16.27 -20.30
N GLY A 231 -0.12 -15.51 -19.81
CA GLY A 231 -1.38 -15.37 -20.51
C GLY A 231 -1.23 -14.66 -21.85
N ALA A 232 -2.13 -14.92 -22.78
CA ALA A 232 -2.08 -14.36 -24.12
C ALA A 232 -2.16 -12.82 -24.17
N ASP A 233 -2.66 -12.20 -23.13
CA ASP A 233 -2.82 -10.76 -22.94
C ASP A 233 -1.77 -10.12 -22.03
N ALA A 234 -0.83 -10.91 -21.51
CA ALA A 234 0.28 -10.43 -20.69
C ALA A 234 1.20 -9.47 -21.48
N ARG A 235 1.72 -8.45 -20.79
CA ARG A 235 2.67 -7.47 -21.32
C ARG A 235 3.90 -7.31 -20.44
N ASP A 236 3.84 -7.81 -19.24
CA ASP A 236 4.82 -7.76 -18.18
C ASP A 236 5.46 -9.14 -17.99
N PHE A 237 6.34 -9.50 -18.92
CA PHE A 237 7.05 -10.78 -18.89
C PHE A 237 8.19 -10.70 -17.87
N ASP A 238 7.92 -11.07 -16.64
CA ASP A 238 8.88 -10.94 -15.54
C ASP A 238 9.96 -12.02 -15.58
N ASP A 239 9.62 -13.23 -16.07
CA ASP A 239 10.51 -14.38 -16.09
C ASP A 239 10.49 -15.12 -17.41
N ALA A 240 11.65 -15.69 -17.74
CA ALA A 240 11.82 -16.58 -18.87
C ALA A 240 12.60 -17.83 -18.45
N VAL A 241 12.28 -18.95 -19.02
CA VAL A 241 12.84 -20.25 -18.67
C VAL A 241 13.38 -20.97 -19.89
N TRP A 242 14.38 -21.79 -19.63
CA TRP A 242 14.92 -22.74 -20.59
C TRP A 242 15.34 -24.02 -19.88
N ALA A 243 15.17 -25.17 -20.53
CA ALA A 243 15.55 -26.45 -20.01
C ALA A 243 16.09 -27.37 -21.11
N GLU A 244 17.14 -28.11 -20.81
CA GLU A 244 17.63 -29.20 -21.65
C GLU A 244 17.85 -30.46 -20.85
N PRO A 245 17.56 -31.65 -21.43
CA PRO A 245 17.88 -32.91 -20.78
C PRO A 245 19.37 -33.15 -20.81
N VAL A 246 19.93 -33.64 -19.73
CA VAL A 246 21.35 -34.00 -19.62
C VAL A 246 21.50 -35.39 -19.01
N ARG A 247 22.52 -36.14 -19.44
CA ARG A 247 22.84 -37.42 -18.84
C ARG A 247 23.92 -37.22 -17.78
N HIS A 248 23.64 -37.72 -16.59
CA HIS A 248 24.57 -37.80 -15.47
C HIS A 248 24.96 -39.26 -15.20
N GLU A 249 25.95 -39.45 -14.35
CA GLU A 249 26.35 -40.79 -13.87
C GLU A 249 25.21 -41.50 -13.11
N THR A 250 24.34 -40.72 -12.47
CA THR A 250 23.19 -41.20 -11.67
C THR A 250 21.92 -41.40 -12.51
N GLY A 251 21.90 -41.00 -13.81
CA GLY A 251 20.74 -41.14 -14.66
C GLY A 251 20.51 -39.95 -15.58
N GLN A 252 19.25 -39.71 -15.91
CA GLN A 252 18.83 -38.56 -16.72
C GLN A 252 18.43 -37.41 -15.80
N GLY A 253 18.98 -36.23 -16.06
CA GLY A 253 18.66 -35.00 -15.37
C GLY A 253 18.34 -33.85 -16.33
N TRP A 254 18.34 -32.64 -15.80
CA TRP A 254 18.02 -31.42 -16.52
C TRP A 254 18.95 -30.28 -16.16
N ASN A 255 19.40 -29.52 -17.14
CA ASN A 255 19.93 -28.18 -16.93
C ASN A 255 18.80 -27.17 -17.17
N LEU A 256 18.59 -26.27 -16.22
CA LEU A 256 17.61 -25.19 -16.34
C LEU A 256 18.29 -23.83 -16.24
N ILE A 257 17.75 -22.87 -16.95
CA ILE A 257 18.05 -21.46 -16.78
C ILE A 257 16.73 -20.75 -16.50
N ILE A 258 16.71 -20.00 -15.40
CA ILE A 258 15.60 -19.10 -15.06
C ILE A 258 16.16 -17.70 -15.10
N ALA A 259 15.63 -16.87 -15.98
CA ALA A 259 16.01 -15.47 -16.15
C ALA A 259 14.86 -14.59 -15.63
N ILE A 260 15.16 -13.71 -14.70
CA ILE A 260 14.20 -12.74 -14.13
C ILE A 260 14.63 -11.35 -14.59
N ALA A 261 13.70 -10.52 -15.02
CA ALA A 261 13.97 -9.13 -15.39
C ALA A 261 14.73 -8.40 -14.28
N ASP A 262 15.82 -7.71 -14.63
CA ASP A 262 16.69 -7.02 -13.66
C ASP A 262 16.07 -5.69 -13.21
N VAL A 263 15.00 -5.78 -12.44
CA VAL A 263 14.29 -4.61 -11.90
C VAL A 263 15.22 -3.74 -11.04
N ALA A 264 16.18 -4.36 -10.33
CA ALA A 264 17.11 -3.65 -9.47
C ALA A 264 18.08 -2.72 -10.23
N ALA A 265 18.25 -2.92 -11.54
CA ALA A 265 19.01 -1.99 -12.38
C ALA A 265 18.30 -0.63 -12.56
N TYR A 266 16.99 -0.58 -12.37
CA TYR A 266 16.16 0.61 -12.53
C TYR A 266 15.64 1.15 -11.19
N VAL A 267 15.17 0.27 -10.33
CA VAL A 267 14.65 0.61 -9.01
C VAL A 267 15.77 0.51 -7.99
N THR A 268 16.46 1.64 -7.78
CA THR A 268 17.59 1.69 -6.84
C THR A 268 17.13 2.04 -5.43
N PRO A 269 17.76 1.48 -4.38
CA PRO A 269 17.38 1.77 -3.00
C PRO A 269 17.35 3.26 -2.67
N GLY A 270 16.23 3.74 -2.13
CA GLY A 270 16.02 5.14 -1.75
C GLY A 270 15.58 6.06 -2.89
N SER A 271 15.39 5.55 -4.11
CA SER A 271 14.80 6.31 -5.23
C SER A 271 13.29 6.53 -5.01
N ALA A 272 12.67 7.40 -5.81
CA ALA A 272 11.23 7.59 -5.77
C ALA A 272 10.48 6.33 -6.24
N LEU A 273 11.01 5.60 -7.21
CA LEU A 273 10.50 4.30 -7.64
C LEU A 273 10.52 3.28 -6.52
N ASP A 274 11.62 3.19 -5.75
CA ASP A 274 11.73 2.28 -4.58
C ASP A 274 10.68 2.64 -3.51
N GLY A 275 10.50 3.92 -3.24
CA GLY A 275 9.50 4.40 -2.29
C GLY A 275 8.06 4.03 -2.70
N ASP A 276 7.69 4.27 -3.96
CA ASP A 276 6.37 3.94 -4.49
C ASP A 276 6.16 2.42 -4.57
N ALA A 277 7.17 1.66 -5.01
CA ALA A 277 7.12 0.20 -5.06
C ALA A 277 6.95 -0.42 -3.66
N ALA A 278 7.70 0.07 -2.66
CA ALA A 278 7.57 -0.38 -1.27
C ALA A 278 6.19 -0.06 -0.67
N LEU A 279 5.59 1.07 -1.03
CA LEU A 279 4.24 1.44 -0.60
C LEU A 279 3.18 0.51 -1.21
N ARG A 280 3.34 0.12 -2.47
CA ARG A 280 2.41 -0.74 -3.21
C ARG A 280 2.55 -2.22 -2.80
N GLY A 281 3.77 -2.70 -2.67
CA GLY A 281 4.11 -4.05 -2.26
C GLY A 281 3.97 -5.12 -3.35
N ASN A 282 2.97 -5.00 -4.23
CA ASN A 282 2.72 -5.87 -5.38
C ASN A 282 1.84 -5.18 -6.43
N SER A 283 1.67 -5.79 -7.59
CA SER A 283 0.61 -5.44 -8.53
C SER A 283 -0.71 -6.07 -8.10
N VAL A 284 -1.84 -5.37 -8.32
CA VAL A 284 -3.19 -5.87 -8.02
C VAL A 284 -3.99 -5.97 -9.30
N TYR A 285 -4.44 -7.19 -9.62
CA TYR A 285 -5.15 -7.48 -10.85
C TYR A 285 -6.66 -7.49 -10.62
N PHE A 286 -7.38 -6.70 -11.39
CA PHE A 286 -8.84 -6.68 -11.48
C PHE A 286 -9.27 -7.23 -12.85
N THR A 287 -10.54 -7.52 -13.00
CA THR A 287 -11.08 -8.05 -14.27
C THR A 287 -11.02 -7.05 -15.43
N ASP A 288 -10.94 -5.75 -15.13
CA ASP A 288 -10.95 -4.65 -16.11
C ASP A 288 -9.67 -3.82 -16.14
N ARG A 289 -8.79 -3.97 -15.14
CA ARG A 289 -7.55 -3.21 -15.03
C ARG A 289 -6.54 -3.86 -14.10
N VAL A 290 -5.31 -3.37 -14.18
CA VAL A 290 -4.24 -3.66 -13.23
C VAL A 290 -3.87 -2.37 -12.50
N VAL A 291 -3.65 -2.45 -11.19
CA VAL A 291 -2.94 -1.43 -10.41
C VAL A 291 -1.50 -1.92 -10.24
N PRO A 292 -0.58 -1.48 -11.09
CA PRO A 292 0.74 -2.08 -11.15
C PRO A 292 1.65 -1.60 -10.01
N MET A 293 2.61 -2.45 -9.61
CA MET A 293 3.62 -2.11 -8.61
C MET A 293 4.62 -1.06 -9.12
N LEU A 294 4.94 -1.11 -10.41
CA LEU A 294 5.86 -0.20 -11.10
C LEU A 294 5.15 0.52 -12.25
N PRO A 295 5.57 1.73 -12.64
CA PRO A 295 5.06 2.40 -13.83
C PRO A 295 5.19 1.54 -15.09
N GLU A 296 4.24 1.65 -16.02
CA GLU A 296 4.21 0.84 -17.24
C GLU A 296 5.45 0.97 -18.12
N ALA A 297 6.14 2.11 -18.10
CA ALA A 297 7.42 2.29 -18.79
C ALA A 297 8.48 1.27 -18.33
N LEU A 298 8.38 0.80 -17.09
CA LEU A 298 9.23 -0.26 -16.54
C LEU A 298 8.55 -1.62 -16.67
N SER A 299 7.36 -1.82 -16.07
CA SER A 299 6.71 -3.13 -15.99
C SER A 299 6.40 -3.72 -17.37
N ASN A 300 5.86 -2.92 -18.28
CA ASN A 300 5.60 -3.32 -19.66
C ASN A 300 6.74 -2.96 -20.63
N GLY A 301 7.78 -2.30 -20.14
CA GLY A 301 8.90 -1.78 -20.91
C GLY A 301 10.21 -2.45 -20.59
N TRP A 302 11.09 -1.73 -19.87
CA TRP A 302 12.47 -2.18 -19.61
C TRP A 302 12.57 -3.43 -18.74
N CYS A 303 11.60 -3.68 -17.87
CA CYS A 303 11.53 -4.85 -16.99
C CYS A 303 10.68 -5.99 -17.59
N SER A 304 10.28 -5.91 -18.86
CA SER A 304 9.55 -6.99 -19.55
C SER A 304 10.46 -7.71 -20.53
N LEU A 305 10.61 -9.03 -20.39
CA LEU A 305 11.45 -9.90 -21.23
C LEU A 305 10.77 -10.19 -22.57
N LYS A 306 10.59 -9.13 -23.37
CA LYS A 306 9.92 -9.21 -24.67
C LYS A 306 10.72 -9.99 -25.70
N PRO A 307 10.05 -10.70 -26.62
CA PRO A 307 10.70 -11.42 -27.71
C PRO A 307 11.47 -10.44 -28.61
N ASP A 308 12.64 -10.88 -29.08
CA ASP A 308 13.51 -10.18 -30.02
C ASP A 308 14.02 -8.80 -29.55
N GLU A 309 13.96 -8.53 -28.23
CA GLU A 309 14.50 -7.31 -27.63
C GLU A 309 15.55 -7.64 -26.57
N ASP A 310 16.68 -6.90 -26.57
CA ASP A 310 17.69 -7.04 -25.53
C ASP A 310 17.14 -6.51 -24.20
N ARG A 311 17.15 -7.36 -23.17
CA ARG A 311 16.74 -7.03 -21.81
C ARG A 311 17.78 -7.49 -20.80
N ALA A 312 17.99 -6.66 -19.77
CA ALA A 312 18.80 -7.05 -18.64
C ALA A 312 18.02 -8.03 -17.75
N CYS A 313 18.68 -9.13 -17.39
CA CYS A 313 18.10 -10.11 -16.47
C CYS A 313 19.11 -10.55 -15.41
N LEU A 314 18.60 -11.07 -14.31
CA LEU A 314 19.32 -11.88 -13.34
C LEU A 314 19.01 -13.34 -13.67
N ALA A 315 20.00 -14.13 -14.03
CA ALA A 315 19.80 -15.51 -14.41
C ALA A 315 20.38 -16.49 -13.38
N VAL A 316 19.64 -17.56 -13.13
CA VAL A 316 20.04 -18.68 -12.26
C VAL A 316 20.16 -19.94 -13.12
N HIS A 317 21.31 -20.61 -13.04
CA HIS A 317 21.53 -21.92 -13.64
C HIS A 317 21.31 -22.99 -12.59
N ILE A 318 20.40 -23.92 -12.85
CA ILE A 318 20.01 -24.99 -11.96
C ILE A 318 20.26 -26.31 -12.65
N ARG A 319 20.87 -27.24 -11.92
CA ARG A 319 21.05 -28.63 -12.35
C ARG A 319 20.16 -29.52 -11.50
N ILE A 320 19.36 -30.36 -12.15
CA ILE A 320 18.48 -31.33 -11.50
C ILE A 320 18.95 -32.72 -11.94
N ASP A 321 19.22 -33.60 -10.95
CA ASP A 321 19.59 -35.01 -11.14
C ASP A 321 18.39 -35.92 -10.95
#